data_10a72c87f10eeaf701e52240d4980ba6
#
_entry.id   10a72c87f10eeaf701e52240d4980ba6
#
_cell.length_a   1.000
_cell.length_b   1.000
_cell.length_c   1.000
_cell.angle_alpha   90.00
_cell.angle_beta   90.00
_cell.angle_gamma   90.00
#
_symmetry.space_group_name_H-M   'P 1'
#
loop_
_entity.id
_entity.type
_entity.pdbx_description
1 polymer ?
#
loop_
_entity_poly.entity_id
_entity_poly.type
_entity_poly.pdbx_seq_one_letter_code
_entity_poly.pdbx_strand_id
1 'polypeptide(L)'
;MINVNRIRLKMRLEIKSYEQKYFNELCLVMDRARKQELQSEDLEEVFLPLRDAPYLGYFLSCKIYVAFEDGVLAGFVGFQPRELSFIYVDPIYQSKGIATELIKKDLTELERPVRLEVFTDNERAKALYRKFGFERVNTLTEKWSDEFPIAFSQDTMELR
;
A
#
# COMPACT_ATOMS: atom_id res chain seq x y z
N MET A 1 26.63 30.24 -1.37
CA MET A 1 25.68 30.18 -0.23
C MET A 1 24.89 28.89 -0.32
N ILE A 2 25.01 28.03 0.70
CA ILE A 2 24.28 26.77 0.73
C ILE A 2 22.81 27.09 0.97
N ASN A 3 21.93 26.67 0.04
CA ASN A 3 20.50 26.87 0.20
C ASN A 3 19.97 25.93 1.28
N VAL A 4 19.83 26.46 2.50
CA VAL A 4 19.37 25.72 3.69
C VAL A 4 18.00 25.06 3.47
N ASN A 5 17.14 25.65 2.65
CA ASN A 5 15.83 25.10 2.30
C ASN A 5 15.96 23.82 1.46
N ARG A 6 16.99 23.73 0.61
CA ARG A 6 17.24 22.53 -0.21
C ARG A 6 17.74 21.36 0.63
N ILE A 7 18.46 21.64 1.72
CA ILE A 7 18.94 20.60 2.65
C ILE A 7 17.78 20.07 3.51
N ARG A 8 16.84 20.94 3.92
CA ARG A 8 15.66 20.57 4.72
C ARG A 8 14.64 19.74 3.92
N LEU A 9 14.62 19.86 2.58
CA LEU A 9 13.73 19.13 1.70
C LEU A 9 14.25 17.72 1.33
N LYS A 10 15.51 17.44 1.67
CA LYS A 10 16.11 16.12 1.40
C LYS A 10 15.65 15.14 2.47
N MET A 11 14.55 14.44 2.19
CA MET A 11 14.03 13.38 3.03
C MET A 11 15.07 12.28 3.20
N ARG A 12 15.26 11.87 4.44
CA ARG A 12 16.06 10.71 4.78
C ARG A 12 15.15 9.48 4.83
N LEU A 13 14.99 8.85 3.70
CA LEU A 13 14.19 7.64 3.57
C LEU A 13 15.08 6.41 3.74
N GLU A 14 14.68 5.51 4.65
CA GLU A 14 15.29 4.20 4.82
C GLU A 14 14.25 3.12 4.63
N ILE A 15 14.55 2.12 3.80
CA ILE A 15 13.70 0.94 3.63
C ILE A 15 14.38 -0.24 4.32
N LYS A 16 13.64 -0.90 5.20
CA LYS A 16 14.12 -2.01 6.03
C LYS A 16 13.18 -3.19 5.93
N SER A 17 13.69 -4.38 6.16
CA SER A 17 12.86 -5.56 6.38
C SER A 17 12.00 -5.37 7.61
N TYR A 18 10.73 -5.82 7.54
CA TYR A 18 9.83 -5.79 8.69
C TYR A 18 10.36 -6.66 9.83
N GLU A 19 10.18 -6.13 11.05
CA GLU A 19 10.43 -6.86 12.29
C GLU A 19 9.21 -6.71 13.21
N GLN A 20 8.94 -7.70 14.03
CA GLN A 20 7.78 -7.69 14.93
C GLN A 20 7.74 -6.45 15.83
N LYS A 21 8.88 -5.90 16.20
CA LYS A 21 8.94 -4.67 17.01
C LYS A 21 8.34 -3.44 16.33
N TYR A 22 8.12 -3.49 14.99
CA TYR A 22 7.49 -2.41 14.23
C TYR A 22 5.97 -2.57 14.10
N PHE A 23 5.41 -3.66 14.61
CA PHE A 23 3.99 -3.98 14.36
C PHE A 23 3.04 -2.87 14.82
N ASN A 24 3.26 -2.30 16.00
CA ASN A 24 2.38 -1.24 16.52
C ASN A 24 2.39 0.01 15.62
N GLU A 25 3.57 0.43 15.19
CA GLU A 25 3.71 1.60 14.30
C GLU A 25 3.12 1.30 12.93
N LEU A 26 3.34 0.09 12.41
CA LEU A 26 2.77 -0.34 11.14
C LEU A 26 1.24 -0.34 11.19
N CYS A 27 0.63 -0.79 12.28
CA CYS A 27 -0.82 -0.74 12.45
C CYS A 27 -1.36 0.69 12.38
N LEU A 28 -0.67 1.66 12.97
CA LEU A 28 -1.09 3.06 12.89
C LEU A 28 -1.09 3.56 11.45
N VAL A 29 -0.06 3.25 10.69
CA VAL A 29 0.02 3.62 9.26
C VAL A 29 -1.07 2.94 8.46
N MET A 30 -1.22 1.61 8.62
CA MET A 30 -2.23 0.82 7.92
C MET A 30 -3.62 1.34 8.21
N ASP A 31 -3.96 1.55 9.47
CA ASP A 31 -5.31 1.95 9.85
C ASP A 31 -5.68 3.33 9.31
N ARG A 32 -4.75 4.29 9.34
CA ARG A 32 -4.98 5.63 8.77
C ARG A 32 -5.12 5.59 7.25
N ALA A 33 -4.21 4.89 6.59
CA ALA A 33 -4.22 4.81 5.13
C ALA A 33 -5.41 4.02 4.60
N ARG A 34 -5.75 2.90 5.24
CA ARG A 34 -6.91 2.08 4.88
C ARG A 34 -8.21 2.84 5.08
N LYS A 35 -8.34 3.57 6.18
CA LYS A 35 -9.51 4.40 6.45
C LYS A 35 -9.70 5.47 5.38
N GLN A 36 -8.62 6.14 4.98
CA GLN A 36 -8.64 7.11 3.88
C GLN A 36 -9.10 6.47 2.57
N GLU A 37 -8.54 5.30 2.24
CA GLU A 37 -8.89 4.55 1.03
C GLU A 37 -10.37 4.18 1.00
N LEU A 38 -10.89 3.63 2.10
CA LEU A 38 -12.30 3.25 2.19
C LEU A 38 -13.24 4.46 2.16
N GLN A 39 -12.86 5.57 2.77
CA GLN A 39 -13.62 6.81 2.70
C GLN A 39 -13.75 7.32 1.26
N SER A 40 -12.69 7.19 0.47
CA SER A 40 -12.71 7.59 -0.96
C SER A 40 -13.70 6.75 -1.79
N GLU A 41 -14.03 5.56 -1.32
CA GLU A 41 -14.93 4.62 -2.01
C GLU A 41 -16.32 4.57 -1.35
N ASP A 42 -16.62 5.45 -0.39
CA ASP A 42 -17.85 5.43 0.41
C ASP A 42 -18.06 4.09 1.14
N LEU A 43 -16.96 3.49 1.60
CA LEU A 43 -16.93 2.19 2.29
C LEU A 43 -16.44 2.29 3.74
N GLU A 44 -16.58 3.45 4.40
CA GLU A 44 -16.08 3.65 5.76
C GLU A 44 -16.62 2.64 6.76
N GLU A 45 -17.88 2.21 6.56
CA GLU A 45 -18.54 1.30 7.50
C GLU A 45 -17.94 -0.11 7.54
N VAL A 46 -17.16 -0.50 6.50
CA VAL A 46 -16.48 -1.80 6.50
C VAL A 46 -15.07 -1.74 7.07
N PHE A 47 -14.63 -0.57 7.53
CA PHE A 47 -13.29 -0.42 8.10
C PHE A 47 -13.14 -1.28 9.36
N LEU A 48 -12.00 -1.99 9.43
CA LEU A 48 -11.53 -2.69 10.61
C LEU A 48 -10.06 -2.37 10.82
N PRO A 49 -9.63 -2.14 12.07
CA PRO A 49 -8.20 -2.06 12.37
C PRO A 49 -7.49 -3.34 11.92
N LEU A 50 -6.24 -3.23 11.48
CA LEU A 50 -5.47 -4.38 11.03
C LEU A 50 -5.46 -5.53 12.06
N ARG A 51 -5.39 -5.21 13.34
CA ARG A 51 -5.38 -6.20 14.43
C ARG A 51 -6.62 -7.07 14.46
N ASP A 52 -7.76 -6.53 14.01
CA ASP A 52 -9.05 -7.20 14.01
C ASP A 52 -9.48 -7.67 12.62
N ALA A 53 -8.63 -7.43 11.61
CA ALA A 53 -8.96 -7.76 10.24
C ALA A 53 -8.88 -9.27 9.99
N PRO A 54 -9.84 -9.85 9.23
CA PRO A 54 -9.84 -11.28 8.93
C PRO A 54 -8.62 -11.72 8.11
N TYR A 55 -7.96 -10.80 7.42
CA TYR A 55 -6.77 -11.07 6.61
C TYR A 55 -5.45 -10.87 7.36
N LEU A 56 -5.47 -10.67 8.70
CA LEU A 56 -4.24 -10.45 9.47
C LEU A 56 -3.23 -11.58 9.29
N GLY A 57 -3.70 -12.84 9.33
CA GLY A 57 -2.83 -13.98 9.13
C GLY A 57 -2.15 -13.99 7.78
N TYR A 58 -2.90 -13.69 6.72
CA TYR A 58 -2.35 -13.55 5.38
C TYR A 58 -1.33 -12.40 5.31
N PHE A 59 -1.67 -11.25 5.87
CA PHE A 59 -0.78 -10.09 5.92
C PHE A 59 0.57 -10.46 6.56
N LEU A 60 0.54 -11.13 7.71
CA LEU A 60 1.76 -11.52 8.41
C LEU A 60 2.54 -12.62 7.69
N SER A 61 1.91 -13.36 6.75
CA SER A 61 2.59 -14.34 5.90
C SER A 61 3.34 -13.70 4.74
N CYS A 62 3.04 -12.46 4.40
CA CYS A 62 3.72 -11.74 3.34
C CYS A 62 5.15 -11.37 3.74
N LYS A 63 6.02 -11.25 2.74
CA LYS A 63 7.27 -10.52 2.93
C LYS A 63 6.95 -9.03 2.98
N ILE A 64 7.47 -8.35 3.98
CA ILE A 64 7.13 -6.94 4.23
C ILE A 64 8.41 -6.11 4.33
N TYR A 65 8.44 -4.99 3.60
CA TYR A 65 9.41 -3.93 3.79
C TYR A 65 8.71 -2.70 4.36
N VAL A 66 9.38 -2.04 5.28
CA VAL A 66 8.90 -0.82 5.92
C VAL A 66 9.78 0.35 5.51
N ALA A 67 9.16 1.51 5.32
CA ALA A 67 9.84 2.74 4.96
C ALA A 67 9.81 3.69 6.16
N PHE A 68 10.98 4.15 6.58
CA PHE A 68 11.15 5.16 7.63
C PHE A 68 11.56 6.47 7.00
N GLU A 69 10.84 7.54 7.33
CA GLU A 69 11.23 8.91 7.00
C GLU A 69 11.71 9.60 8.27
N ASP A 70 12.98 9.98 8.29
CA ASP A 70 13.62 10.60 9.47
C ASP A 70 13.35 9.83 10.77
N GLY A 71 13.44 8.49 10.69
CA GLY A 71 13.27 7.60 11.84
C GLY A 71 11.82 7.26 12.20
N VAL A 72 10.83 7.79 11.47
CA VAL A 72 9.41 7.51 11.70
C VAL A 72 8.88 6.58 10.61
N LEU A 73 8.20 5.49 11.00
CA LEU A 73 7.58 4.58 10.03
C LEU A 73 6.48 5.31 9.27
N ALA A 74 6.67 5.46 7.96
CA ALA A 74 5.82 6.26 7.10
C ALA A 74 5.01 5.43 6.11
N GLY A 75 5.44 4.20 5.83
CA GLY A 75 4.75 3.34 4.87
C GLY A 75 5.33 1.93 4.85
N PHE A 76 4.67 1.04 4.13
CA PHE A 76 5.13 -0.33 3.98
C PHE A 76 4.58 -0.95 2.70
N VAL A 77 5.21 -2.06 2.28
CA VAL A 77 4.75 -2.92 1.21
C VAL A 77 4.79 -4.36 1.70
N GLY A 78 3.74 -5.13 1.37
CA GLY A 78 3.67 -6.56 1.65
C GLY A 78 3.40 -7.32 0.36
N PHE A 79 4.11 -8.43 0.13
CA PHE A 79 4.02 -9.16 -1.12
C PHE A 79 4.25 -10.66 -0.94
N GLN A 80 3.73 -11.41 -1.90
CA GLN A 80 4.03 -12.83 -2.15
C GLN A 80 4.86 -12.92 -3.43
N PRO A 81 5.43 -14.06 -3.81
CA PRO A 81 6.35 -14.14 -4.96
C PRO A 81 5.84 -13.52 -6.25
N ARG A 82 4.53 -13.55 -6.52
CA ARG A 82 3.92 -13.02 -7.75
C ARG A 82 2.78 -12.05 -7.50
N GLU A 83 2.67 -11.53 -6.28
CA GLU A 83 1.57 -10.65 -5.92
C GLU A 83 2.07 -9.50 -5.05
N LEU A 84 1.77 -8.28 -5.46
CA LEU A 84 1.89 -7.09 -4.63
C LEU A 84 0.59 -6.98 -3.84
N SER A 85 0.60 -7.45 -2.59
CA SER A 85 -0.61 -7.65 -1.80
C SER A 85 -1.04 -6.41 -1.03
N PHE A 86 -0.08 -5.65 -0.52
CA PHE A 86 -0.34 -4.46 0.29
C PHE A 86 0.69 -3.38 -0.02
N ILE A 87 0.24 -2.15 -0.20
CA ILE A 87 1.10 -0.97 -0.21
C ILE A 87 0.33 0.19 0.39
N TYR A 88 0.85 0.76 1.46
CA TYR A 88 0.22 1.87 2.16
C TYR A 88 1.27 2.86 2.65
N VAL A 89 0.94 4.15 2.52
CA VAL A 89 1.73 5.25 3.04
C VAL A 89 0.83 6.08 3.95
N ASP A 90 1.33 6.43 5.13
CA ASP A 90 0.60 7.27 6.07
C ASP A 90 0.15 8.55 5.33
N PRO A 91 -1.13 8.95 5.46
CA PRO A 91 -1.65 10.13 4.77
C PRO A 91 -0.79 11.39 4.92
N ILE A 92 -0.15 11.58 6.07
CA ILE A 92 0.72 12.76 6.30
C ILE A 92 2.04 12.70 5.53
N TYR A 93 2.42 11.51 5.03
CA TYR A 93 3.66 11.30 4.27
C TYR A 93 3.42 11.02 2.79
N GLN A 94 2.18 11.11 2.31
CA GLN A 94 1.85 10.89 0.90
C GLN A 94 2.39 11.99 -0.01
N SER A 95 2.48 11.68 -1.32
CA SER A 95 2.97 12.59 -2.38
C SER A 95 4.44 12.98 -2.24
N LYS A 96 5.24 12.15 -1.58
CA LYS A 96 6.68 12.36 -1.39
C LYS A 96 7.55 11.29 -2.05
N GLY A 97 6.93 10.39 -2.83
CA GLY A 97 7.64 9.34 -3.56
C GLY A 97 7.92 8.07 -2.74
N ILE A 98 7.38 7.94 -1.53
CA ILE A 98 7.63 6.77 -0.67
C ILE A 98 7.08 5.49 -1.30
N ALA A 99 5.84 5.53 -1.83
CA ALA A 99 5.24 4.37 -2.51
C ALA A 99 6.09 3.93 -3.70
N THR A 100 6.61 4.87 -4.47
CA THR A 100 7.50 4.60 -5.60
C THR A 100 8.74 3.83 -5.15
N GLU A 101 9.38 4.26 -4.08
CA GLU A 101 10.58 3.60 -3.57
C GLU A 101 10.29 2.21 -3.00
N LEU A 102 9.13 2.04 -2.35
CA LEU A 102 8.69 0.74 -1.85
C LEU A 102 8.43 -0.24 -3.01
N ILE A 103 7.77 0.20 -4.09
CA ILE A 103 7.52 -0.64 -5.27
C ILE A 103 8.84 -1.01 -5.94
N LYS A 104 9.78 -0.07 -6.09
CA LYS A 104 11.10 -0.38 -6.64
C LYS A 104 11.80 -1.46 -5.84
N LYS A 105 11.66 -1.43 -4.52
CA LYS A 105 12.29 -2.42 -3.63
C LYS A 105 11.68 -3.79 -3.81
N ASP A 106 10.35 -3.92 -3.80
CA ASP A 106 9.69 -5.22 -3.92
C ASP A 106 9.84 -5.83 -5.31
N LEU A 107 9.87 -5.01 -6.37
CA LEU A 107 10.06 -5.49 -7.73
C LEU A 107 11.41 -6.17 -7.94
N THR A 108 12.40 -5.92 -7.07
CA THR A 108 13.67 -6.65 -7.14
C THR A 108 13.52 -8.12 -6.74
N GLU A 109 12.43 -8.49 -6.07
CA GLU A 109 12.20 -9.83 -5.54
C GLU A 109 10.96 -10.52 -6.10
N LEU A 110 10.05 -9.76 -6.73
CA LEU A 110 8.84 -10.30 -7.32
C LEU A 110 9.13 -11.08 -8.61
N GLU A 111 8.42 -12.17 -8.80
CA GLU A 111 8.47 -13.00 -9.99
C GLU A 111 7.35 -12.62 -10.96
N ARG A 112 7.68 -12.43 -12.22
CA ARG A 112 6.69 -12.11 -13.27
C ARG A 112 5.93 -13.35 -13.74
N PRO A 113 4.64 -13.24 -14.12
CA PRO A 113 3.83 -12.02 -14.03
C PRO A 113 3.47 -11.68 -12.58
N VAL A 114 3.47 -10.38 -12.26
CA VAL A 114 3.06 -9.87 -10.95
C VAL A 114 1.64 -9.34 -11.03
N ARG A 115 0.82 -9.68 -10.06
CA ARG A 115 -0.57 -9.19 -9.96
C ARG A 115 -0.78 -8.31 -8.74
N LEU A 116 -1.73 -7.41 -8.86
CA LEU A 116 -2.26 -6.62 -7.75
C LEU A 116 -3.74 -6.34 -7.96
N GLU A 117 -4.43 -6.07 -6.86
CA GLU A 117 -5.83 -5.65 -6.85
C GLU A 117 -5.90 -4.19 -6.40
N VAL A 118 -6.75 -3.41 -7.03
CA VAL A 118 -6.94 -1.99 -6.70
C VAL A 118 -8.39 -1.60 -6.95
N PHE A 119 -8.96 -0.73 -6.12
CA PHE A 119 -10.30 -0.20 -6.39
C PHE A 119 -10.33 0.46 -7.77
N THR A 120 -11.38 0.15 -8.55
CA THR A 120 -11.52 0.62 -9.94
C THR A 120 -11.40 2.14 -10.05
N ASP A 121 -11.96 2.87 -9.08
CA ASP A 121 -11.98 4.34 -9.09
C ASP A 121 -10.74 4.98 -8.47
N ASN A 122 -9.80 4.17 -7.95
CA ASN A 122 -8.56 4.67 -7.38
C ASN A 122 -7.54 5.01 -8.47
N GLU A 123 -7.82 6.07 -9.22
CA GLU A 123 -7.00 6.49 -10.37
C GLU A 123 -5.58 6.89 -9.98
N ARG A 124 -5.40 7.43 -8.77
CA ARG A 124 -4.09 7.83 -8.27
C ARG A 124 -3.17 6.61 -8.11
N ALA A 125 -3.65 5.56 -7.45
CA ALA A 125 -2.89 4.31 -7.30
C ALA A 125 -2.66 3.65 -8.65
N LYS A 126 -3.69 3.57 -9.49
CA LYS A 126 -3.58 2.97 -10.82
C LYS A 126 -2.55 3.69 -11.68
N ALA A 127 -2.50 5.03 -11.62
CA ALA A 127 -1.50 5.82 -12.35
C ALA A 127 -0.08 5.48 -11.89
N LEU A 128 0.12 5.31 -10.58
CA LEU A 128 1.40 4.88 -10.01
C LEU A 128 1.81 3.50 -10.55
N TYR A 129 0.90 2.53 -10.52
CA TYR A 129 1.18 1.18 -11.01
C TYR A 129 1.48 1.15 -12.50
N ARG A 130 0.78 1.95 -13.31
CA ARG A 130 1.05 2.06 -14.74
C ARG A 130 2.47 2.55 -15.03
N LYS A 131 3.01 3.43 -14.20
CA LYS A 131 4.40 3.90 -14.34
C LYS A 131 5.42 2.76 -14.25
N PHE A 132 5.08 1.70 -13.54
CA PHE A 132 5.93 0.51 -13.43
C PHE A 132 5.62 -0.55 -14.50
N GLY A 133 4.65 -0.31 -15.37
CA GLY A 133 4.30 -1.21 -16.45
C GLY A 133 3.11 -2.12 -16.16
N PHE A 134 2.42 -1.95 -15.02
CA PHE A 134 1.20 -2.69 -14.74
C PHE A 134 0.06 -2.23 -15.66
N GLU A 135 -0.71 -3.20 -16.16
CA GLU A 135 -1.87 -2.95 -17.00
C GLU A 135 -3.10 -3.66 -16.43
N ARG A 136 -4.26 -3.04 -16.57
CA ARG A 136 -5.51 -3.67 -16.14
C ARG A 136 -5.81 -4.89 -17.03
N VAL A 137 -6.08 -6.02 -16.39
CA VAL A 137 -6.45 -7.27 -17.09
C VAL A 137 -7.88 -7.70 -16.81
N ASN A 138 -8.48 -7.23 -15.71
CA ASN A 138 -9.84 -7.59 -15.34
C ASN A 138 -10.44 -6.54 -14.41
N THR A 139 -11.77 -6.43 -14.44
CA THR A 139 -12.54 -5.64 -13.47
C THR A 139 -13.66 -6.54 -12.94
N LEU A 140 -13.80 -6.54 -11.62
CA LEU A 140 -14.80 -7.34 -10.93
C LEU A 140 -15.65 -6.45 -10.03
N THR A 141 -16.98 -6.64 -10.09
CA THR A 141 -17.90 -5.96 -9.18
C THR A 141 -18.55 -7.00 -8.29
N GLU A 142 -18.45 -6.80 -6.98
CA GLU A 142 -18.93 -7.72 -5.97
C GLU A 142 -19.60 -6.98 -4.82
N LYS A 143 -20.33 -7.70 -3.96
CA LYS A 143 -20.72 -7.19 -2.66
C LYS A 143 -19.56 -7.40 -1.67
N TRP A 144 -19.42 -6.50 -0.72
CA TRP A 144 -18.34 -6.57 0.27
C TRP A 144 -18.43 -7.84 1.11
N SER A 145 -19.60 -8.08 1.70
CA SER A 145 -19.88 -9.28 2.49
C SER A 145 -21.39 -9.44 2.67
N ASP A 146 -21.82 -10.55 3.24
CA ASP A 146 -23.24 -10.76 3.57
C ASP A 146 -23.72 -9.81 4.67
N GLU A 147 -22.84 -9.48 5.61
CA GLU A 147 -23.12 -8.50 6.68
C GLU A 147 -23.20 -7.07 6.14
N PHE A 148 -22.33 -6.72 5.20
CA PHE A 148 -22.29 -5.41 4.54
C PHE A 148 -22.42 -5.62 3.02
N PRO A 149 -23.67 -5.79 2.51
CA PRO A 149 -23.88 -6.13 1.09
C PRO A 149 -23.73 -4.92 0.16
N ILE A 150 -22.71 -4.12 0.38
CA ILE A 150 -22.40 -2.92 -0.40
C ILE A 150 -21.60 -3.35 -1.62
N ALA A 151 -22.03 -2.89 -2.80
CA ALA A 151 -21.28 -3.15 -4.04
C ALA A 151 -19.99 -2.36 -4.08
N PHE A 152 -18.92 -3.00 -4.54
CA PHE A 152 -17.65 -2.35 -4.84
C PHE A 152 -17.06 -2.95 -6.11
N SER A 153 -16.20 -2.19 -6.79
CA SER A 153 -15.50 -2.67 -7.99
C SER A 153 -14.00 -2.58 -7.78
N GLN A 154 -13.30 -3.61 -8.21
CA GLN A 154 -11.84 -3.62 -8.20
C GLN A 154 -11.28 -4.09 -9.52
N ASP A 155 -10.14 -3.54 -9.89
CA ASP A 155 -9.37 -3.94 -11.05
C ASP A 155 -8.25 -4.86 -10.61
N THR A 156 -8.01 -5.90 -11.40
CA THR A 156 -6.77 -6.66 -11.36
C THR A 156 -5.81 -6.04 -12.36
N MET A 157 -4.61 -5.71 -11.91
CA MET A 157 -3.54 -5.23 -12.77
C MET A 157 -2.40 -6.24 -12.79
N GLU A 158 -1.71 -6.33 -13.92
CA GLU A 158 -0.65 -7.31 -14.13
C GLU A 158 0.57 -6.66 -14.76
N LEU A 159 1.73 -7.02 -14.23
CA LEU A 159 3.04 -6.71 -14.81
C LEU A 159 3.61 -8.01 -15.42
N ARG A 160 3.65 -8.05 -16.74
CA ARG A 160 4.17 -9.19 -17.50
C ARG A 160 5.70 -9.18 -17.63
#